data_c5177aa85751596f6527ada2af1f7c26
#
_entry.id   c5177aa85751596f6527ada2af1f7c26
#
_cell.length_a   1.000
_cell.length_b   1.000
_cell.length_c   1.000
_cell.angle_alpha   90.00
_cell.angle_beta   90.00
_cell.angle_gamma   90.00
#
_symmetry.space_group_name_H-M   'P 1'
#
loop_
_entity.id
_entity.type
_entity.pdbx_description
1 polymer ?
#
loop_
_entity_poly.entity_id
_entity_poly.type
_entity_poly.pdbx_seq_one_letter_code
_entity_poly.pdbx_strand_id
1 'polypeptide(L)'
;MARRKTIDDRCERAGRYLLASFLALLLGACASTAPGPDGVDGNEVDARVRDPARQDSEGIQVFPLQNPAVKELLASADTAESRGDYGQAATLLERALRIQPRDPEILQSLAEVQLQIRDYAQALSFATRSYDLGPRVGEICSRNWRTISVAREHLGDHRGSSDAAEKARDCMSTKPRSL
;
A
#
# COMPACT_ATOMS: atom_id res chain seq x y z
N MET A 1 -23.36 -25.04 -67.16
CA MET A 1 -23.93 -24.48 -65.92
C MET A 1 -23.19 -24.91 -64.63
N ALA A 2 -22.13 -25.70 -64.71
CA ALA A 2 -21.45 -26.23 -63.51
C ALA A 2 -20.34 -25.30 -62.90
N ARG A 3 -19.85 -24.32 -63.66
CA ARG A 3 -18.68 -23.50 -63.28
C ARG A 3 -19.01 -22.31 -62.32
N ARG A 4 -20.26 -21.89 -62.20
CA ARG A 4 -20.66 -20.81 -61.32
C ARG A 4 -20.80 -21.22 -59.85
N LYS A 5 -21.18 -22.48 -59.59
CA LYS A 5 -21.44 -23.01 -58.24
C LYS A 5 -20.17 -23.16 -57.38
N THR A 6 -19.00 -23.40 -58.02
CA THR A 6 -17.73 -23.60 -57.34
C THR A 6 -17.05 -22.30 -56.87
N ILE A 7 -17.44 -21.16 -57.46
CA ILE A 7 -16.88 -19.84 -57.09
C ILE A 7 -17.59 -19.30 -55.84
N ASP A 8 -18.91 -19.49 -55.76
CA ASP A 8 -19.72 -19.07 -54.59
C ASP A 8 -19.33 -19.84 -53.33
N ASP A 9 -19.12 -21.17 -53.42
CA ASP A 9 -18.70 -22.00 -52.28
C ASP A 9 -17.30 -21.62 -51.74
N ARG A 10 -16.41 -21.10 -52.58
CA ARG A 10 -15.08 -20.65 -52.16
C ARG A 10 -15.14 -19.29 -51.47
N CYS A 11 -16.01 -18.39 -51.92
CA CYS A 11 -16.19 -17.06 -51.32
C CYS A 11 -16.83 -17.16 -49.97
N GLU A 12 -17.84 -18.06 -49.82
CA GLU A 12 -18.51 -18.26 -48.53
C GLU A 12 -17.62 -18.92 -47.47
N ARG A 13 -16.75 -19.86 -47.86
CA ARG A 13 -15.75 -20.46 -46.97
C ARG A 13 -14.66 -19.45 -46.56
N ALA A 14 -14.18 -18.62 -47.48
CA ALA A 14 -13.19 -17.58 -47.17
C ALA A 14 -13.75 -16.52 -46.18
N GLY A 15 -15.02 -16.14 -46.35
CA GLY A 15 -15.71 -15.21 -45.43
C GLY A 15 -15.86 -15.78 -44.00
N ARG A 16 -16.14 -17.07 -43.88
CA ARG A 16 -16.27 -17.75 -42.56
C ARG A 16 -14.94 -17.86 -41.82
N TYR A 17 -13.82 -18.07 -42.52
CA TYR A 17 -12.49 -18.10 -41.89
C TYR A 17 -12.01 -16.72 -41.51
N LEU A 18 -12.33 -15.68 -42.27
CA LEU A 18 -12.01 -14.28 -41.91
C LEU A 18 -12.80 -13.82 -40.69
N LEU A 19 -14.08 -14.18 -40.58
CA LEU A 19 -14.90 -13.88 -39.38
C LEU A 19 -14.42 -14.66 -38.15
N ALA A 20 -14.04 -15.92 -38.28
CA ALA A 20 -13.51 -16.74 -37.21
C ALA A 20 -12.15 -16.21 -36.69
N SER A 21 -11.28 -15.75 -37.60
CA SER A 21 -9.98 -15.18 -37.26
C SER A 21 -10.12 -13.82 -36.57
N PHE A 22 -11.12 -13.01 -36.96
CA PHE A 22 -11.39 -11.70 -36.32
C PHE A 22 -11.98 -11.87 -34.93
N LEU A 23 -12.81 -12.89 -34.70
CA LEU A 23 -13.39 -13.19 -33.40
C LEU A 23 -12.34 -13.76 -32.44
N ALA A 24 -11.35 -14.49 -32.91
CA ALA A 24 -10.24 -15.03 -32.12
C ALA A 24 -9.28 -13.90 -31.65
N LEU A 25 -9.12 -12.82 -32.43
CA LEU A 25 -8.31 -11.66 -32.06
C LEU A 25 -8.95 -10.79 -31.00
N LEU A 26 -10.29 -10.82 -30.85
CA LEU A 26 -11.00 -10.02 -29.83
C LEU A 26 -11.00 -10.66 -28.44
N LEU A 27 -10.70 -11.94 -28.31
CA LEU A 27 -10.63 -12.68 -27.05
C LEU A 27 -9.25 -12.61 -26.36
N GLY A 28 -8.24 -12.06 -27.02
CA GLY A 28 -6.88 -11.93 -26.49
C GLY A 28 -6.60 -10.67 -25.68
N ALA A 29 -7.57 -9.78 -25.48
CA ALA A 29 -7.37 -8.50 -24.77
C ALA A 29 -7.78 -8.54 -23.29
N CYS A 30 -7.71 -9.68 -22.59
CA CYS A 30 -7.49 -9.67 -21.14
C CYS A 30 -5.98 -9.48 -20.92
N ALA A 31 -5.51 -8.26 -21.19
CA ALA A 31 -4.22 -7.85 -20.68
C ALA A 31 -4.33 -7.86 -19.16
N SER A 32 -3.74 -8.87 -18.53
CA SER A 32 -3.33 -8.79 -17.13
C SER A 32 -2.47 -7.54 -17.04
N THR A 33 -2.99 -6.49 -16.44
CA THR A 33 -2.18 -5.38 -15.96
C THR A 33 -1.26 -5.97 -14.90
N ALA A 34 -0.09 -6.46 -15.34
CA ALA A 34 0.99 -6.74 -14.43
C ALA A 34 1.29 -5.42 -13.70
N PRO A 35 1.36 -5.39 -12.36
CA PRO A 35 1.81 -4.21 -11.64
C PRO A 35 3.15 -3.79 -12.24
N GLY A 36 3.29 -2.54 -12.62
CA GLY A 36 4.58 -2.01 -13.07
C GLY A 36 5.62 -2.22 -11.98
N PRO A 37 6.91 -2.42 -12.32
CA PRO A 37 7.96 -2.83 -11.39
C PRO A 37 8.30 -1.79 -10.30
N ASP A 38 7.62 -0.66 -10.21
CA ASP A 38 8.04 0.49 -9.41
C ASP A 38 7.03 0.95 -8.34
N GLY A 39 6.13 0.10 -7.85
CA GLY A 39 5.15 0.49 -6.84
C GLY A 39 5.20 -0.36 -5.59
N VAL A 40 5.20 0.30 -4.44
CA VAL A 40 4.90 -0.35 -3.16
C VAL A 40 3.43 -0.76 -3.21
N ASP A 41 3.14 -2.05 -3.30
CA ASP A 41 1.78 -2.57 -3.19
C ASP A 41 1.40 -2.81 -1.72
N GLY A 42 0.14 -3.11 -1.45
CA GLY A 42 -0.33 -3.38 -0.09
C GLY A 42 0.44 -4.52 0.58
N ASN A 43 0.85 -5.54 -0.18
CA ASN A 43 1.66 -6.65 0.30
C ASN A 43 3.06 -6.18 0.69
N GLU A 44 3.66 -5.23 -0.02
CA GLU A 44 4.98 -4.71 0.32
C GLU A 44 4.93 -3.88 1.61
N VAL A 45 3.91 -3.05 1.83
CA VAL A 45 3.72 -2.34 3.11
C VAL A 45 3.55 -3.32 4.25
N ASP A 46 2.75 -4.35 4.09
CA ASP A 46 2.59 -5.38 5.12
C ASP A 46 3.92 -6.11 5.39
N ALA A 47 4.61 -6.60 4.36
CA ALA A 47 5.86 -7.34 4.50
C ALA A 47 7.02 -6.51 5.06
N ARG A 48 7.14 -5.24 4.69
CA ARG A 48 8.29 -4.39 5.07
C ARG A 48 8.03 -3.53 6.31
N VAL A 49 6.78 -3.19 6.59
CA VAL A 49 6.43 -2.26 7.68
C VAL A 49 5.64 -2.95 8.79
N ARG A 50 4.46 -3.52 8.47
CA ARG A 50 3.50 -3.97 9.49
C ARG A 50 3.90 -5.30 10.12
N ASP A 51 4.16 -6.34 9.33
CA ASP A 51 4.43 -7.68 9.85
C ASP A 51 5.69 -7.75 10.71
N PRO A 52 6.84 -7.16 10.32
CA PRO A 52 8.01 -7.18 11.18
C PRO A 52 7.79 -6.41 12.50
N ALA A 53 7.01 -5.33 12.48
CA ALA A 53 6.72 -4.57 13.70
C ALA A 53 5.78 -5.32 14.66
N ARG A 54 4.84 -6.12 14.14
CA ARG A 54 3.96 -6.97 14.95
C ARG A 54 4.68 -8.16 15.58
N GLN A 55 5.53 -8.84 14.81
CA GLN A 55 6.25 -10.04 15.28
C GLN A 55 7.15 -9.75 16.48
N ASP A 56 7.71 -8.54 16.52
CA ASP A 56 8.62 -8.14 17.57
C ASP A 56 7.92 -7.49 18.78
N SER A 57 6.60 -7.23 18.72
CA SER A 57 5.85 -6.53 19.78
C SER A 57 5.22 -7.50 20.78
N GLU A 58 6.01 -8.16 21.61
CA GLU A 58 5.53 -8.92 22.78
C GLU A 58 5.38 -8.00 24.01
N GLY A 59 4.34 -7.18 24.06
CA GLY A 59 4.10 -6.29 25.18
C GLY A 59 2.66 -5.85 25.34
N ILE A 60 2.29 -5.46 26.58
CA ILE A 60 0.98 -4.86 26.87
C ILE A 60 0.93 -3.49 26.18
N GLN A 61 0.09 -3.37 25.18
CA GLN A 61 -0.18 -2.09 24.51
C GLN A 61 -1.31 -1.37 25.24
N VAL A 62 -1.03 -0.21 25.77
CA VAL A 62 -2.04 0.65 26.41
C VAL A 62 -2.57 1.60 25.33
N PHE A 63 -3.77 1.32 24.83
CA PHE A 63 -4.45 2.21 23.90
C PHE A 63 -5.20 3.30 24.66
N PRO A 64 -5.02 4.58 24.35
CA PRO A 64 -5.88 5.63 24.88
C PRO A 64 -7.33 5.41 24.42
N LEU A 65 -8.30 5.87 25.21
CA LEU A 65 -9.72 5.82 24.83
C LEU A 65 -9.92 6.61 23.53
N GLN A 66 -10.12 5.91 22.44
CA GLN A 66 -10.37 6.51 21.13
C GLN A 66 -11.77 7.11 21.06
N ASN A 67 -11.89 8.28 20.45
CA ASN A 67 -13.19 8.85 20.09
C ASN A 67 -13.98 7.88 19.19
N PRO A 68 -15.25 7.55 19.50
CA PRO A 68 -16.04 6.60 18.71
C PRO A 68 -16.10 6.94 17.21
N ALA A 69 -16.21 8.23 16.86
CA ALA A 69 -16.22 8.67 15.47
C ALA A 69 -14.86 8.42 14.78
N VAL A 70 -13.75 8.54 15.48
CA VAL A 70 -12.42 8.19 14.96
C VAL A 70 -12.33 6.69 14.71
N LYS A 71 -12.78 5.87 15.67
CA LYS A 71 -12.78 4.41 15.53
C LYS A 71 -13.55 3.95 14.29
N GLU A 72 -14.70 4.54 14.01
CA GLU A 72 -15.50 4.23 12.82
C GLU A 72 -14.78 4.65 11.52
N LEU A 73 -14.12 5.82 11.52
CA LEU A 73 -13.34 6.27 10.38
C LEU A 73 -12.14 5.38 10.11
N LEU A 74 -11.43 4.91 11.14
CA LEU A 74 -10.32 3.98 11.01
C LEU A 74 -10.79 2.63 10.44
N ALA A 75 -11.85 2.03 10.96
CA ALA A 75 -12.42 0.79 10.44
C ALA A 75 -12.87 0.91 8.97
N SER A 76 -13.39 2.08 8.60
CA SER A 76 -13.76 2.38 7.21
C SER A 76 -12.54 2.53 6.31
N ALA A 77 -11.45 3.13 6.81
CA ALA A 77 -10.18 3.24 6.10
C ALA A 77 -9.55 1.87 5.86
N ASP A 78 -9.50 1.00 6.88
CA ASP A 78 -9.02 -0.39 6.75
C ASP A 78 -9.82 -1.18 5.68
N THR A 79 -11.13 -0.95 5.64
CA THR A 79 -12.01 -1.55 4.63
C THR A 79 -11.69 -1.03 3.23
N ALA A 80 -11.38 0.25 3.07
CA ALA A 80 -10.98 0.84 1.79
C ALA A 80 -9.61 0.31 1.35
N GLU A 81 -8.63 0.25 2.26
CA GLU A 81 -7.31 -0.36 2.00
C GLU A 81 -7.43 -1.80 1.52
N SER A 82 -8.24 -2.63 2.18
CA SER A 82 -8.43 -4.05 1.82
C SER A 82 -9.01 -4.25 0.41
N ARG A 83 -9.63 -3.21 -0.16
CA ARG A 83 -10.14 -3.18 -1.54
C ARG A 83 -9.17 -2.54 -2.52
N GLY A 84 -8.01 -2.08 -2.05
CA GLY A 84 -7.05 -1.32 -2.86
C GLY A 84 -7.48 0.12 -3.14
N ASP A 85 -8.53 0.64 -2.48
CA ASP A 85 -8.97 2.02 -2.62
C ASP A 85 -8.21 2.94 -1.65
N TYR A 86 -6.92 3.10 -1.93
CA TYR A 86 -6.01 3.88 -1.09
C TYR A 86 -6.36 5.37 -1.06
N GLY A 87 -6.96 5.90 -2.12
CA GLY A 87 -7.45 7.29 -2.16
C GLY A 87 -8.58 7.53 -1.16
N GLN A 88 -9.53 6.60 -1.10
CA GLN A 88 -10.61 6.65 -0.12
C GLN A 88 -10.07 6.43 1.31
N ALA A 89 -9.14 5.51 1.51
CA ALA A 89 -8.49 5.28 2.80
C ALA A 89 -7.80 6.56 3.31
N ALA A 90 -7.00 7.22 2.48
CA ALA A 90 -6.37 8.50 2.83
C ALA A 90 -7.39 9.56 3.25
N THR A 91 -8.48 9.71 2.49
CA THR A 91 -9.55 10.68 2.81
C THR A 91 -10.19 10.41 4.17
N LEU A 92 -10.43 9.14 4.52
CA LEU A 92 -11.00 8.75 5.79
C LEU A 92 -10.04 8.99 6.97
N LEU A 93 -8.76 8.66 6.78
CA LEU A 93 -7.70 8.91 7.75
C LEU A 93 -7.47 10.42 7.98
N GLU A 94 -7.51 11.24 6.95
CA GLU A 94 -7.45 12.69 7.08
C GLU A 94 -8.64 13.26 7.87
N ARG A 95 -9.83 12.69 7.68
CA ARG A 95 -11.01 13.06 8.48
C ARG A 95 -10.82 12.68 9.95
N ALA A 96 -10.28 11.50 10.23
CA ALA A 96 -9.92 11.08 11.59
C ALA A 96 -8.88 12.02 12.21
N LEU A 97 -7.86 12.40 11.46
CA LEU A 97 -6.80 13.31 11.88
C LEU A 97 -7.32 14.73 12.17
N ARG A 98 -8.39 15.20 11.50
CA ARG A 98 -9.05 16.47 11.86
C ARG A 98 -9.73 16.42 13.23
N ILE A 99 -10.18 15.24 13.66
CA ILE A 99 -10.79 15.06 15.00
C ILE A 99 -9.71 14.89 16.07
N GLN A 100 -8.66 14.13 15.78
CA GLN A 100 -7.51 13.88 16.66
C GLN A 100 -6.17 14.24 15.97
N PRO A 101 -5.79 15.53 15.92
CA PRO A 101 -4.66 16.00 15.09
C PRO A 101 -3.27 15.53 15.56
N ARG A 102 -3.18 15.03 16.80
CA ARG A 102 -1.92 14.61 17.42
C ARG A 102 -1.87 13.12 17.72
N ASP A 103 -2.75 12.34 17.12
CA ASP A 103 -2.79 10.89 17.28
C ASP A 103 -1.70 10.24 16.43
N PRO A 104 -0.71 9.55 17.03
CA PRO A 104 0.40 8.95 16.29
C PRO A 104 -0.04 7.74 15.46
N GLU A 105 -1.09 7.02 15.86
CA GLU A 105 -1.58 5.87 15.09
C GLU A 105 -2.26 6.31 13.80
N ILE A 106 -3.09 7.37 13.86
CA ILE A 106 -3.72 7.94 12.66
C ILE A 106 -2.65 8.46 11.69
N LEU A 107 -1.65 9.16 12.21
CA LEU A 107 -0.53 9.67 11.40
C LEU A 107 0.26 8.54 10.76
N GLN A 108 0.53 7.45 11.48
CA GLN A 108 1.24 6.30 10.94
C GLN A 108 0.42 5.57 9.88
N SER A 109 -0.88 5.32 10.12
CA SER A 109 -1.76 4.71 9.12
C SER A 109 -1.81 5.55 7.84
N LEU A 110 -1.90 6.88 7.98
CA LEU A 110 -1.87 7.78 6.83
C LEU A 110 -0.52 7.72 6.08
N ALA A 111 0.60 7.62 6.82
CA ALA A 111 1.93 7.46 6.21
C ALA A 111 2.04 6.16 5.39
N GLU A 112 1.49 5.05 5.87
CA GLU A 112 1.47 3.77 5.17
C GLU A 112 0.61 3.82 3.91
N VAL A 113 -0.57 4.43 3.98
CA VAL A 113 -1.41 4.65 2.80
C VAL A 113 -0.72 5.54 1.77
N GLN A 114 0.04 6.55 2.21
CA GLN A 114 0.82 7.40 1.28
C GLN A 114 1.93 6.61 0.56
N LEU A 115 2.55 5.60 1.20
CA LEU A 115 3.46 4.69 0.48
C LEU A 115 2.74 3.96 -0.67
N GLN A 116 1.53 3.47 -0.42
CA GLN A 116 0.74 2.75 -1.42
C GLN A 116 0.28 3.65 -2.58
N ILE A 117 0.02 4.94 -2.31
CA ILE A 117 -0.28 5.97 -3.34
C ILE A 117 1.00 6.43 -4.05
N ARG A 118 2.20 6.04 -3.56
CA ARG A 118 3.52 6.47 -4.04
C ARG A 118 3.86 7.93 -3.74
N ASP A 119 3.16 8.55 -2.81
CA ASP A 119 3.56 9.86 -2.28
C ASP A 119 4.57 9.68 -1.14
N TYR A 120 5.79 9.31 -1.52
CA TYR A 120 6.86 9.02 -0.56
C TYR A 120 7.26 10.23 0.29
N ALA A 121 7.09 11.44 -0.24
CA ALA A 121 7.37 12.67 0.51
C ALA A 121 6.35 12.86 1.65
N GLN A 122 5.07 12.65 1.37
CA GLN A 122 4.01 12.69 2.38
C GLN A 122 4.14 11.53 3.38
N ALA A 123 4.44 10.32 2.92
CA ALA A 123 4.69 9.17 3.78
C ALA A 123 5.80 9.47 4.80
N LEU A 124 6.95 10.02 4.33
CA LEU A 124 8.04 10.45 5.18
C LEU A 124 7.63 11.50 6.21
N SER A 125 6.85 12.50 5.77
CA SER A 125 6.36 13.58 6.64
C SER A 125 5.46 13.07 7.75
N PHE A 126 4.44 12.26 7.39
CA PHE A 126 3.48 11.72 8.37
C PHE A 126 4.14 10.73 9.33
N ALA A 127 5.00 9.83 8.86
CA ALA A 127 5.72 8.90 9.72
C ALA A 127 6.66 9.62 10.70
N THR A 128 7.33 10.69 10.27
CA THR A 128 8.16 11.51 11.15
C THR A 128 7.33 12.18 12.22
N ARG A 129 6.18 12.76 11.87
CA ARG A 129 5.26 13.38 12.85
C ARG A 129 4.69 12.34 13.81
N SER A 130 4.32 11.16 13.32
CA SER A 130 3.87 10.07 14.18
C SER A 130 4.94 9.69 15.19
N TYR A 131 6.19 9.53 14.75
CA TYR A 131 7.32 9.25 15.62
C TYR A 131 7.52 10.36 16.65
N ASP A 132 7.41 11.63 16.30
CA ASP A 132 7.61 12.75 17.21
C ASP A 132 6.54 12.86 18.30
N LEU A 133 5.33 12.42 18.02
CA LEU A 133 4.19 12.46 18.94
C LEU A 133 3.96 11.17 19.71
N GLY A 134 4.47 10.05 19.19
CA GLY A 134 4.21 8.71 19.67
C GLY A 134 5.25 8.17 20.66
N PRO A 135 5.05 6.93 21.11
CA PRO A 135 6.01 6.23 21.94
C PRO A 135 7.31 5.98 21.18
N ARG A 136 8.44 6.04 21.90
CA ARG A 136 9.79 5.80 21.33
C ARG A 136 10.20 4.34 21.35
N VAL A 137 9.29 3.43 21.72
CA VAL A 137 9.47 1.99 21.80
C VAL A 137 8.21 1.27 21.33
N GLY A 138 8.33 0.01 20.95
CA GLY A 138 7.22 -0.83 20.56
C GLY A 138 6.81 -0.69 19.10
N GLU A 139 5.66 -1.24 18.77
CA GLU A 139 5.19 -1.42 17.39
C GLU A 139 5.10 -0.11 16.61
N ILE A 140 4.45 0.92 17.16
CA ILE A 140 4.29 2.22 16.50
C ILE A 140 5.64 2.87 16.18
N CYS A 141 6.60 2.81 17.11
CA CYS A 141 7.96 3.30 16.88
C CYS A 141 8.62 2.55 15.70
N SER A 142 8.54 1.23 15.71
CA SER A 142 9.12 0.39 14.66
C SER A 142 8.46 0.63 13.30
N ARG A 143 7.12 0.70 13.24
CA ARG A 143 6.37 1.02 12.01
C ARG A 143 6.78 2.37 11.45
N ASN A 144 6.88 3.40 12.29
CA ASN A 144 7.34 4.73 11.87
C ASN A 144 8.69 4.69 11.17
N TRP A 145 9.69 4.06 11.79
CA TRP A 145 11.03 4.00 11.22
C TRP A 145 11.11 3.11 9.97
N ARG A 146 10.32 2.05 9.89
CA ARG A 146 10.23 1.21 8.69
C ARG A 146 9.59 1.97 7.53
N THR A 147 8.52 2.72 7.78
CA THR A 147 7.91 3.61 6.79
C THR A 147 8.88 4.68 6.30
N ILE A 148 9.63 5.31 7.21
CA ILE A 148 10.69 6.28 6.87
C ILE A 148 11.77 5.62 6.01
N SER A 149 12.18 4.39 6.32
CA SER A 149 13.17 3.63 5.53
C SER A 149 12.69 3.41 4.10
N VAL A 150 11.47 2.89 3.93
CA VAL A 150 10.88 2.64 2.60
C VAL A 150 10.73 3.94 1.81
N ALA A 151 10.19 5.00 2.44
CA ALA A 151 10.01 6.28 1.77
C ALA A 151 11.34 6.89 1.30
N ARG A 152 12.38 6.85 2.13
CA ARG A 152 13.72 7.34 1.78
C ARG A 152 14.36 6.55 0.65
N GLU A 153 14.20 5.22 0.64
CA GLU A 153 14.68 4.37 -0.43
C GLU A 153 14.13 4.81 -1.79
N HIS A 154 12.79 4.99 -1.86
CA HIS A 154 12.13 5.45 -3.09
C HIS A 154 12.45 6.91 -3.47
N LEU A 155 12.84 7.73 -2.50
CA LEU A 155 13.35 9.09 -2.74
C LEU A 155 14.84 9.13 -3.11
N GLY A 156 15.53 7.97 -3.19
CA GLY A 156 16.94 7.86 -3.54
C GLY A 156 17.91 8.09 -2.39
N ASP A 157 17.43 8.30 -1.16
CA ASP A 157 18.26 8.43 0.05
C ASP A 157 18.54 7.05 0.66
N HIS A 158 19.37 6.26 -0.02
CA HIS A 158 19.70 4.90 0.42
C HIS A 158 20.44 4.86 1.76
N ARG A 159 21.26 5.87 2.07
CA ARG A 159 21.93 5.96 3.37
C ARG A 159 20.92 6.22 4.49
N GLY A 160 20.07 7.21 4.33
CA GLY A 160 19.04 7.51 5.30
C GLY A 160 18.01 6.39 5.46
N SER A 161 17.77 5.60 4.40
CA SER A 161 16.96 4.38 4.46
C SER A 161 17.60 3.34 5.38
N SER A 162 18.89 3.05 5.21
CA SER A 162 19.61 2.09 6.06
C SER A 162 19.64 2.52 7.53
N ASP A 163 19.90 3.80 7.79
CA ASP A 163 19.89 4.37 9.16
C ASP A 163 18.50 4.26 9.79
N ALA A 164 17.43 4.47 9.02
CA ALA A 164 16.07 4.31 9.50
C ALA A 164 15.70 2.84 9.80
N ALA A 165 16.15 1.91 8.97
CA ALA A 165 15.97 0.48 9.21
C ALA A 165 16.67 0.00 10.50
N GLU A 166 17.82 0.56 10.84
CA GLU A 166 18.50 0.27 12.11
C GLU A 166 17.68 0.80 13.31
N LYS A 167 17.20 2.04 13.24
CA LYS A 167 16.35 2.64 14.28
C LYS A 167 15.05 1.88 14.50
N ALA A 168 14.48 1.26 13.46
CA ALA A 168 13.31 0.41 13.61
C ALA A 168 13.58 -0.80 14.52
N ARG A 169 14.76 -1.40 14.41
CA ARG A 169 15.19 -2.51 15.31
C ARG A 169 15.39 -2.03 16.75
N ASP A 170 15.92 -0.82 16.93
CA ASP A 170 16.13 -0.23 18.25
C ASP A 170 14.84 0.02 19.01
N CYS A 171 13.74 0.29 18.31
CA CYS A 171 12.40 0.45 18.92
C CYS A 171 11.92 -0.80 19.67
N MET A 172 12.39 -1.99 19.25
CA MET A 172 12.00 -3.28 19.82
C MET A 172 12.96 -3.74 20.91
N SER A 173 14.09 -3.06 21.08
CA SER A 173 15.06 -3.38 22.09
C SER A 173 14.60 -2.91 23.49
N THR A 174 14.34 -3.87 24.39
CA THR A 174 14.09 -3.60 25.83
C THR A 174 15.37 -3.30 26.61
N LYS A 175 16.53 -3.23 25.94
CA LYS A 175 17.81 -2.92 26.59
C LYS A 175 17.78 -1.49 27.14
N PRO A 176 18.00 -1.29 28.46
CA PRO A 176 18.19 0.07 28.99
C PRO A 176 19.38 0.72 28.26
N ARG A 177 19.19 1.90 27.67
CA ARG A 177 20.34 2.68 27.21
C ARG A 177 21.21 2.96 28.42
N SER A 178 22.42 2.39 28.44
CA SER A 178 23.45 2.81 29.40
C SER A 178 23.66 4.31 29.21
N LEU A 179 23.42 5.08 30.26
CA LEU A 179 23.75 6.50 30.40
C LEU A 179 25.27 6.69 30.30
#